data_ff2e472857386f61cb98f9a10e62bdd5
#
_entry.id   ff2e472857386f61cb98f9a10e62bdd5
#
_cell.length_a   1.000
_cell.length_b   1.000
_cell.length_c   1.000
_cell.angle_alpha   90.00
_cell.angle_beta   90.00
_cell.angle_gamma   90.00
#
_symmetry.space_group_name_H-M   'P 1'
#
loop_
_entity.id
_entity.type
_entity.pdbx_description
1 polymer ?
#
loop_
_entity_poly.entity_id
_entity_poly.type
_entity_poly.pdbx_seq_one_letter_code
_entity_poly.pdbx_strand_id
1 'polypeptide(L)'
;MAMVAENMGSLETEQRHNLFVPASGGIGEAVSVQANSISAVMANKTGGNYRALYVPEQLSRETYNSLLQEPSIQEVLTLISHANCVVHSIGRALHMAARRKMSDDEMVMLKQKNAVAESFGYFFDEEGKVVYKIPRIGLQLKNLQEIPYVVAIAGGKTKAKAIRAYMKNAPKQTWLITDEAAANEILKGVTL
;
A
#
# COMPACT_ATOMS: atom_id res chain seq x y z
N MET A 1 0.12 4.01 -7.10
CA MET A 1 0.72 2.83 -7.79
C MET A 1 0.25 2.69 -9.25
N ALA A 2 -1.03 2.92 -9.61
CA ALA A 2 -1.47 2.82 -11.02
C ALA A 2 -0.60 3.67 -11.97
N MET A 3 -0.43 4.96 -11.68
CA MET A 3 0.44 5.84 -12.47
C MET A 3 1.88 5.33 -12.59
N VAL A 4 2.43 4.70 -11.55
CA VAL A 4 3.76 4.09 -11.61
C VAL A 4 3.78 2.95 -12.60
N ALA A 5 2.83 2.02 -12.50
CA ALA A 5 2.72 0.89 -13.42
C ALA A 5 2.47 1.31 -14.88
N GLU A 6 1.64 2.34 -15.09
CA GLU A 6 1.35 2.88 -16.42
C GLU A 6 2.58 3.53 -17.08
N ASN A 7 3.38 4.28 -16.31
CA ASN A 7 4.52 5.04 -16.81
C ASN A 7 5.86 4.31 -16.70
N MET A 8 5.91 3.13 -16.10
CA MET A 8 7.08 2.27 -16.09
C MET A 8 7.41 1.83 -17.53
N GLY A 9 8.67 1.96 -17.93
CA GLY A 9 9.15 1.43 -19.21
C GLY A 9 9.10 -0.09 -19.23
N SER A 10 9.12 -0.67 -20.44
CA SER A 10 9.34 -2.11 -20.60
C SER A 10 10.79 -2.44 -20.21
N LEU A 11 10.96 -3.43 -19.36
CA LEU A 11 12.29 -3.92 -19.00
C LEU A 11 12.59 -5.14 -19.86
N GLU A 12 13.57 -5.01 -20.75
CA GLU A 12 14.13 -6.13 -21.47
C GLU A 12 15.13 -6.84 -20.54
N THR A 13 14.70 -7.91 -19.90
CA THR A 13 15.58 -8.75 -19.08
C THR A 13 15.61 -10.15 -19.65
N GLU A 14 16.79 -10.75 -19.71
CA GLU A 14 16.93 -12.17 -20.08
C GLU A 14 16.36 -13.11 -19.02
N GLN A 15 16.27 -12.64 -17.77
CA GLN A 15 15.74 -13.40 -16.64
C GLN A 15 14.31 -12.93 -16.28
N ARG A 16 13.31 -13.59 -16.86
CA ARG A 16 11.88 -13.27 -16.69
C ARG A 16 11.23 -14.10 -15.58
N HIS A 17 11.85 -14.17 -14.40
CA HIS A 17 11.34 -14.98 -13.29
C HIS A 17 10.63 -14.20 -12.20
N ASN A 18 10.38 -12.92 -12.40
CA ASN A 18 9.68 -12.10 -11.43
C ASN A 18 8.20 -12.53 -11.31
N LEU A 19 7.75 -12.73 -10.08
CA LEU A 19 6.34 -12.98 -9.77
C LEU A 19 5.75 -11.78 -9.02
N PHE A 20 4.74 -11.17 -9.60
CA PHE A 20 4.02 -10.06 -8.99
C PHE A 20 2.76 -10.57 -8.29
N VAL A 21 2.58 -10.17 -7.05
CA VAL A 21 1.38 -10.44 -6.26
C VAL A 21 0.81 -9.13 -5.70
N PRO A 22 -0.51 -8.95 -5.64
CA PRO A 22 -1.09 -7.77 -5.04
C PRO A 22 -0.90 -7.80 -3.52
N ALA A 23 -0.50 -6.68 -2.92
CA ALA A 23 -0.37 -6.60 -1.47
C ALA A 23 -1.71 -6.61 -0.72
N SER A 24 -2.84 -6.54 -1.44
CA SER A 24 -4.19 -6.57 -0.85
C SER A 24 -5.25 -6.89 -1.89
N GLY A 25 -6.45 -7.21 -1.44
CA GLY A 25 -7.64 -7.25 -2.27
C GLY A 25 -7.95 -5.91 -2.97
N GLY A 26 -9.00 -5.88 -3.79
CA GLY A 26 -9.37 -4.71 -4.58
C GLY A 26 -9.73 -3.48 -3.77
N ILE A 27 -9.42 -2.30 -4.29
CA ILE A 27 -9.84 -1.00 -3.74
C ILE A 27 -10.68 -0.27 -4.79
N GLY A 28 -11.91 0.08 -4.43
CA GLY A 28 -12.78 0.92 -5.24
C GLY A 28 -13.36 0.25 -6.48
N GLU A 29 -14.02 1.03 -7.33
CA GLU A 29 -14.80 0.54 -8.48
C GLU A 29 -13.98 0.50 -9.78
N ALA A 30 -12.96 1.36 -9.92
CA ALA A 30 -12.17 1.44 -11.14
C ALA A 30 -11.14 0.31 -11.20
N VAL A 31 -11.27 -0.56 -12.19
CA VAL A 31 -10.39 -1.73 -12.41
C VAL A 31 -8.92 -1.32 -12.51
N SER A 32 -8.60 -0.21 -13.18
CA SER A 32 -7.23 0.25 -13.39
C SER A 32 -6.46 0.60 -12.12
N VAL A 33 -7.15 0.89 -11.01
CA VAL A 33 -6.52 1.22 -9.72
C VAL A 33 -6.52 0.08 -8.73
N GLN A 34 -7.05 -1.08 -9.10
CA GLN A 34 -7.04 -2.28 -8.27
C GLN A 34 -5.63 -2.89 -8.21
N ALA A 35 -5.27 -3.44 -7.06
CA ALA A 35 -3.96 -4.04 -6.85
C ALA A 35 -3.67 -5.20 -7.82
N ASN A 36 -4.67 -6.01 -8.15
CA ASN A 36 -4.57 -7.08 -9.15
C ASN A 36 -4.19 -6.54 -10.53
N SER A 37 -4.87 -5.49 -11.00
CA SER A 37 -4.60 -4.88 -12.31
C SER A 37 -3.20 -4.25 -12.35
N ILE A 38 -2.79 -3.56 -11.29
CA ILE A 38 -1.46 -2.97 -11.16
C ILE A 38 -0.39 -4.08 -11.23
N SER A 39 -0.57 -5.18 -10.50
CA SER A 39 0.37 -6.31 -10.52
C SER A 39 0.47 -6.95 -11.91
N ALA A 40 -0.66 -7.11 -12.62
CA ALA A 40 -0.67 -7.64 -13.98
C ALA A 40 0.07 -6.71 -14.97
N VAL A 41 -0.16 -5.38 -14.88
CA VAL A 41 0.53 -4.40 -15.74
C VAL A 41 2.05 -4.43 -15.49
N MET A 42 2.48 -4.47 -14.22
CA MET A 42 3.90 -4.54 -13.87
C MET A 42 4.53 -5.85 -14.36
N ALA A 43 3.85 -6.99 -14.21
CA ALA A 43 4.31 -8.28 -14.72
C ALA A 43 4.50 -8.23 -16.26
N ASN A 44 3.50 -7.72 -16.99
CA ASN A 44 3.58 -7.62 -18.45
C ASN A 44 4.77 -6.75 -18.91
N LYS A 45 4.99 -5.61 -18.24
CA LYS A 45 6.07 -4.68 -18.59
C LYS A 45 7.47 -5.20 -18.28
N THR A 46 7.58 -6.13 -17.33
CA THR A 46 8.86 -6.75 -16.96
C THR A 46 9.05 -8.14 -17.55
N GLY A 47 8.09 -8.64 -18.33
CA GLY A 47 8.10 -10.01 -18.85
C GLY A 47 7.96 -11.08 -17.74
N GLY A 48 7.49 -10.70 -16.56
CA GLY A 48 7.27 -11.59 -15.43
C GLY A 48 5.88 -12.21 -15.41
N ASN A 49 5.58 -12.93 -14.35
CA ASN A 49 4.27 -13.53 -14.08
C ASN A 49 3.53 -12.78 -12.99
N TYR A 50 2.23 -13.02 -12.84
CA TYR A 50 1.47 -12.50 -11.69
C TYR A 50 0.53 -13.57 -11.13
N ARG A 51 0.24 -13.45 -9.83
CA ARG A 51 -0.77 -14.24 -9.12
C ARG A 51 -1.78 -13.30 -8.50
N ALA A 52 -3.05 -13.46 -8.84
CA ALA A 52 -4.11 -12.59 -8.36
C ALA A 52 -4.59 -12.98 -6.95
N LEU A 53 -5.04 -12.01 -6.17
CA LEU A 53 -5.73 -12.19 -4.89
C LEU A 53 -7.18 -11.70 -5.05
N TYR A 54 -8.09 -12.62 -5.29
CA TYR A 54 -9.51 -12.31 -5.48
C TYR A 54 -10.28 -12.30 -4.16
N VAL A 55 -10.13 -11.21 -3.42
CA VAL A 55 -10.88 -10.97 -2.19
C VAL A 55 -11.39 -9.53 -2.18
N PRO A 56 -12.59 -9.26 -1.64
CA PRO A 56 -13.07 -7.90 -1.40
C PRO A 56 -12.12 -7.16 -0.45
N GLU A 57 -12.06 -5.83 -0.57
CA GLU A 57 -11.25 -5.03 0.36
C GLU A 57 -11.90 -4.94 1.74
N GLN A 58 -13.22 -4.78 1.77
CA GLN A 58 -14.00 -4.72 3.01
C GLN A 58 -14.70 -6.04 3.24
N LEU A 59 -14.49 -6.62 4.41
CA LEU A 59 -15.01 -7.92 4.80
C LEU A 59 -15.64 -7.83 6.18
N SER A 60 -16.75 -8.56 6.37
CA SER A 60 -17.21 -8.87 7.72
C SER A 60 -16.17 -9.75 8.43
N ARG A 61 -16.16 -9.76 9.74
CA ARG A 61 -15.25 -10.60 10.54
C ARG A 61 -15.42 -12.09 10.23
N GLU A 62 -16.64 -12.51 10.00
CA GLU A 62 -16.98 -13.90 9.67
C GLU A 62 -16.42 -14.29 8.31
N THR A 63 -16.72 -13.51 7.27
CA THR A 63 -16.19 -13.72 5.91
C THR A 63 -14.66 -13.68 5.89
N TYR A 64 -14.04 -12.74 6.63
CA TYR A 64 -12.59 -12.67 6.76
C TYR A 64 -12.01 -13.98 7.29
N ASN A 65 -12.57 -14.53 8.38
CA ASN A 65 -12.09 -15.77 8.97
C ASN A 65 -12.29 -16.97 8.04
N SER A 66 -13.42 -17.04 7.33
CA SER A 66 -13.70 -18.11 6.37
C SER A 66 -12.75 -18.08 5.19
N LEU A 67 -12.52 -16.91 4.58
CA LEU A 67 -11.61 -16.77 3.45
C LEU A 67 -10.16 -17.09 3.80
N LEU A 68 -9.73 -16.85 5.03
CA LEU A 68 -8.39 -17.23 5.48
C LEU A 68 -8.17 -18.75 5.53
N GLN A 69 -9.23 -19.56 5.51
CA GLN A 69 -9.12 -21.02 5.47
C GLN A 69 -9.07 -21.57 4.04
N GLU A 70 -9.37 -20.74 3.05
CA GLU A 70 -9.38 -21.17 1.65
C GLU A 70 -7.94 -21.42 1.13
N PRO A 71 -7.63 -22.64 0.62
CA PRO A 71 -6.29 -22.99 0.16
C PRO A 71 -5.74 -22.02 -0.89
N SER A 72 -6.57 -21.57 -1.83
CA SER A 72 -6.18 -20.61 -2.87
C SER A 72 -5.79 -19.24 -2.32
N ILE A 73 -6.40 -18.80 -1.23
CA ILE A 73 -6.06 -17.56 -0.53
C ILE A 73 -4.76 -17.76 0.27
N GLN A 74 -4.61 -18.87 0.98
CA GLN A 74 -3.41 -19.18 1.74
C GLN A 74 -2.17 -19.27 0.85
N GLU A 75 -2.29 -19.84 -0.35
CA GLU A 75 -1.20 -19.86 -1.33
C GLU A 75 -0.70 -18.45 -1.64
N VAL A 76 -1.60 -17.52 -1.95
CA VAL A 76 -1.22 -16.13 -2.26
C VAL A 76 -0.68 -15.40 -1.03
N LEU A 77 -1.24 -15.63 0.16
CA LEU A 77 -0.72 -15.06 1.40
C LEU A 77 0.69 -15.55 1.71
N THR A 78 0.99 -16.80 1.40
CA THR A 78 2.34 -17.35 1.52
C THR A 78 3.31 -16.64 0.58
N LEU A 79 2.93 -16.42 -0.68
CA LEU A 79 3.74 -15.63 -1.63
C LEU A 79 3.97 -14.19 -1.13
N ILE A 80 2.93 -13.55 -0.57
CA ILE A 80 3.02 -12.20 0.00
C ILE A 80 4.00 -12.17 1.19
N SER A 81 3.95 -13.16 2.07
CA SER A 81 4.82 -13.20 3.26
C SER A 81 6.29 -13.47 2.93
N HIS A 82 6.58 -14.11 1.79
CA HIS A 82 7.94 -14.40 1.32
C HIS A 82 8.38 -13.44 0.19
N ALA A 83 7.69 -12.32 0.01
CA ALA A 83 8.07 -11.35 -1.00
C ALA A 83 9.48 -10.79 -0.75
N ASN A 84 10.28 -10.67 -1.81
CA ASN A 84 11.61 -10.06 -1.72
C ASN A 84 11.53 -8.52 -1.78
N CYS A 85 10.51 -8.00 -2.43
CA CYS A 85 10.32 -6.57 -2.61
C CYS A 85 8.84 -6.20 -2.48
N VAL A 86 8.56 -5.11 -1.79
CA VAL A 86 7.25 -4.47 -1.74
C VAL A 86 7.36 -3.07 -2.32
N VAL A 87 6.51 -2.77 -3.31
CA VAL A 87 6.35 -1.42 -3.84
C VAL A 87 4.96 -0.92 -3.48
N HIS A 88 4.88 0.18 -2.78
CA HIS A 88 3.60 0.72 -2.29
C HIS A 88 3.55 2.24 -2.36
N SER A 89 2.38 2.81 -2.04
CA SER A 89 2.22 4.25 -1.94
C SER A 89 1.69 4.67 -0.58
N ILE A 90 1.94 5.96 -0.25
CA ILE A 90 1.42 6.60 0.94
C ILE A 90 0.28 7.53 0.51
N GLY A 91 -0.87 7.42 1.16
CA GLY A 91 -2.05 8.23 0.96
C GLY A 91 -2.29 9.22 2.11
N ARG A 92 -3.07 10.29 1.84
CA ARG A 92 -3.61 11.13 2.90
C ARG A 92 -4.81 10.43 3.53
N ALA A 93 -4.84 10.35 4.87
CA ALA A 93 -5.82 9.57 5.62
C ALA A 93 -7.27 9.81 5.17
N LEU A 94 -7.78 11.02 5.29
CA LEU A 94 -9.18 11.33 4.98
C LEU A 94 -9.51 11.19 3.49
N HIS A 95 -8.54 11.44 2.60
CA HIS A 95 -8.73 11.22 1.18
C HIS A 95 -8.87 9.73 0.85
N MET A 96 -8.08 8.89 1.48
CA MET A 96 -8.15 7.43 1.29
C MET A 96 -9.40 6.84 1.94
N ALA A 97 -9.83 7.36 3.10
CA ALA A 97 -11.07 6.97 3.74
C ALA A 97 -12.28 7.29 2.86
N ALA A 98 -12.33 8.50 2.28
CA ALA A 98 -13.40 8.89 1.35
C ALA A 98 -13.42 8.00 0.08
N ARG A 99 -12.25 7.70 -0.51
CA ARG A 99 -12.16 6.77 -1.65
C ARG A 99 -12.71 5.38 -1.35
N ARG A 100 -12.56 4.93 -0.10
CA ARG A 100 -13.08 3.63 0.38
C ARG A 100 -14.53 3.69 0.81
N LYS A 101 -15.18 4.85 0.65
CA LYS A 101 -16.58 5.05 1.08
C LYS A 101 -16.79 4.66 2.56
N MET A 102 -15.80 4.98 3.41
CA MET A 102 -15.92 4.77 4.86
C MET A 102 -17.07 5.60 5.42
N SER A 103 -17.71 5.11 6.47
CA SER A 103 -18.87 5.76 7.09
C SER A 103 -18.53 7.13 7.68
N ASP A 104 -19.54 7.97 7.89
CA ASP A 104 -19.36 9.28 8.52
C ASP A 104 -18.78 9.14 9.94
N ASP A 105 -19.19 8.13 10.70
CA ASP A 105 -18.66 7.84 12.04
C ASP A 105 -17.16 7.49 11.99
N GLU A 106 -16.75 6.69 11.02
CA GLU A 106 -15.33 6.37 10.82
C GLU A 106 -14.54 7.62 10.40
N MET A 107 -15.11 8.47 9.54
CA MET A 107 -14.49 9.74 9.15
C MET A 107 -14.33 10.69 10.34
N VAL A 108 -15.33 10.78 11.22
CA VAL A 108 -15.27 11.56 12.46
C VAL A 108 -14.20 11.01 13.39
N MET A 109 -14.19 9.70 13.61
CA MET A 109 -13.19 9.00 14.44
C MET A 109 -11.76 9.24 13.92
N LEU A 110 -11.51 9.14 12.61
CA LEU A 110 -10.19 9.41 12.03
C LEU A 110 -9.73 10.85 12.26
N LYS A 111 -10.65 11.83 12.15
CA LYS A 111 -10.35 13.24 12.47
C LYS A 111 -10.02 13.43 13.95
N GLN A 112 -10.81 12.86 14.86
CA GLN A 112 -10.55 12.93 16.31
C GLN A 112 -9.22 12.33 16.71
N LYS A 113 -8.80 11.27 16.01
CA LYS A 113 -7.50 10.62 16.21
C LYS A 113 -6.34 11.28 15.44
N ASN A 114 -6.58 12.44 14.81
CA ASN A 114 -5.59 13.17 14.01
C ASN A 114 -4.91 12.31 12.95
N ALA A 115 -5.66 11.41 12.29
CA ALA A 115 -5.12 10.57 11.23
C ALA A 115 -4.69 11.42 10.03
N VAL A 116 -3.43 11.32 9.63
CA VAL A 116 -2.84 12.11 8.52
C VAL A 116 -2.38 11.26 7.35
N ALA A 117 -1.98 10.02 7.59
CA ALA A 117 -1.46 9.10 6.58
C ALA A 117 -2.26 7.81 6.51
N GLU A 118 -2.22 7.17 5.36
CA GLU A 118 -2.72 5.81 5.15
C GLU A 118 -1.75 5.03 4.27
N SER A 119 -1.48 3.79 4.64
CA SER A 119 -0.84 2.79 3.81
C SER A 119 -1.31 1.40 4.21
N PHE A 120 -1.54 0.52 3.23
CA PHE A 120 -1.99 -0.87 3.48
C PHE A 120 -3.26 -1.00 4.36
N GLY A 121 -4.17 0.00 4.35
CA GLY A 121 -5.36 0.00 5.21
C GLY A 121 -5.09 0.36 6.67
N TYR A 122 -3.87 0.77 7.01
CA TYR A 122 -3.52 1.32 8.31
C TYR A 122 -3.50 2.83 8.23
N PHE A 123 -4.13 3.48 9.21
CA PHE A 123 -4.16 4.92 9.35
C PHE A 123 -3.21 5.35 10.47
N PHE A 124 -2.45 6.39 10.21
CA PHE A 124 -1.39 6.87 11.10
C PHE A 124 -1.65 8.31 11.49
N ASP A 125 -1.35 8.66 12.74
CA ASP A 125 -1.28 10.05 13.20
C ASP A 125 0.04 10.72 12.76
N GLU A 126 0.23 11.98 13.17
CA GLU A 126 1.44 12.75 12.84
C GLU A 126 2.73 12.17 13.42
N GLU A 127 2.62 11.40 14.50
CA GLU A 127 3.75 10.70 15.13
C GLU A 127 4.05 9.34 14.49
N GLY A 128 3.28 8.96 13.45
CA GLY A 128 3.43 7.69 12.75
C GLY A 128 2.85 6.50 13.52
N LYS A 129 2.09 6.75 14.59
CA LYS A 129 1.40 5.71 15.35
C LYS A 129 0.15 5.26 14.61
N VAL A 130 -0.09 3.95 14.57
CA VAL A 130 -1.33 3.41 14.01
C VAL A 130 -2.51 3.76 14.91
N VAL A 131 -3.47 4.50 14.37
CA VAL A 131 -4.69 4.94 15.08
C VAL A 131 -5.94 4.18 14.64
N TYR A 132 -5.91 3.57 13.45
CA TYR A 132 -6.99 2.72 12.95
C TYR A 132 -6.47 1.73 11.91
N LYS A 133 -7.13 0.57 11.80
CA LYS A 133 -6.82 -0.46 10.81
C LYS A 133 -8.11 -1.01 10.23
N ILE A 134 -8.21 -1.04 8.92
CA ILE A 134 -9.28 -1.75 8.21
C ILE A 134 -8.98 -3.25 8.24
N PRO A 135 -9.93 -4.12 8.68
CA PRO A 135 -9.79 -5.56 8.54
C PRO A 135 -9.73 -5.95 7.05
N ARG A 136 -8.60 -6.50 6.61
CA ARG A 136 -8.40 -6.89 5.21
C ARG A 136 -7.43 -8.05 5.07
N ILE A 137 -7.60 -8.83 4.02
CA ILE A 137 -6.70 -9.92 3.62
C ILE A 137 -5.57 -9.34 2.76
N GLY A 138 -4.33 -9.69 3.06
CA GLY A 138 -3.14 -9.26 2.37
C GLY A 138 -1.99 -8.92 3.32
N LEU A 139 -1.01 -8.17 2.82
CA LEU A 139 0.18 -7.77 3.55
C LEU A 139 -0.17 -7.02 4.83
N GLN A 140 0.46 -7.39 5.93
CA GLN A 140 0.34 -6.72 7.22
C GLN A 140 1.62 -5.89 7.48
N LEU A 141 1.51 -4.79 8.24
CA LEU A 141 2.67 -3.93 8.55
C LEU A 141 3.84 -4.71 9.19
N LYS A 142 3.53 -5.70 10.04
CA LYS A 142 4.54 -6.54 10.66
C LYS A 142 5.40 -7.31 9.64
N ASN A 143 4.82 -7.69 8.50
CA ASN A 143 5.55 -8.41 7.46
C ASN A 143 6.62 -7.54 6.78
N LEU A 144 6.43 -6.21 6.75
CA LEU A 144 7.40 -5.31 6.13
C LEU A 144 8.78 -5.36 6.79
N GLN A 145 8.87 -5.75 8.06
CA GLN A 145 10.14 -5.85 8.79
C GLN A 145 11.04 -6.95 8.22
N GLU A 146 10.43 -8.00 7.65
CA GLU A 146 11.12 -9.18 7.14
C GLU A 146 11.38 -9.09 5.62
N ILE A 147 10.76 -8.15 4.92
CA ILE A 147 10.92 -7.96 3.48
C ILE A 147 12.19 -7.17 3.20
N PRO A 148 13.15 -7.71 2.41
CA PRO A 148 14.45 -7.05 2.19
C PRO A 148 14.35 -5.67 1.54
N TYR A 149 13.44 -5.48 0.58
CA TYR A 149 13.27 -4.23 -0.15
C TYR A 149 11.85 -3.68 0.01
N VAL A 150 11.72 -2.56 0.70
CA VAL A 150 10.46 -1.84 0.87
C VAL A 150 10.58 -0.50 0.16
N VAL A 151 9.79 -0.29 -0.89
CA VAL A 151 9.83 0.92 -1.72
C VAL A 151 8.51 1.67 -1.58
N ALA A 152 8.55 2.82 -0.91
CA ALA A 152 7.43 3.73 -0.76
C ALA A 152 7.49 4.82 -1.84
N ILE A 153 6.48 4.91 -2.70
CA ILE A 153 6.40 5.91 -3.77
C ILE A 153 5.24 6.86 -3.49
N ALA A 154 5.55 8.10 -3.16
CA ALA A 154 4.54 9.11 -2.90
C ALA A 154 5.09 10.51 -3.20
N GLY A 155 4.33 11.32 -3.92
CA GLY A 155 4.74 12.67 -4.32
C GLY A 155 3.60 13.67 -4.25
N GLY A 156 3.94 14.93 -4.44
CA GLY A 156 3.06 16.10 -4.35
C GLY A 156 3.06 16.74 -2.97
N LYS A 157 3.18 18.07 -2.97
CA LYS A 157 3.23 18.91 -1.77
C LYS A 157 2.17 18.56 -0.73
N THR A 158 0.94 18.24 -1.18
CA THR A 158 -0.18 17.93 -0.29
C THR A 158 -0.02 16.61 0.47
N LYS A 159 0.92 15.75 0.07
CA LYS A 159 1.22 14.48 0.76
C LYS A 159 2.37 14.57 1.74
N ALA A 160 3.09 15.69 1.80
CA ALA A 160 4.29 15.83 2.63
C ALA A 160 4.05 15.42 4.09
N LYS A 161 2.94 15.87 4.70
CA LYS A 161 2.56 15.51 6.07
C LYS A 161 2.34 14.01 6.24
N ALA A 162 1.66 13.38 5.27
CA ALA A 162 1.40 11.93 5.29
C ALA A 162 2.70 11.13 5.10
N ILE A 163 3.58 11.56 4.19
CA ILE A 163 4.88 10.93 3.95
C ILE A 163 5.74 10.99 5.23
N ARG A 164 5.85 12.18 5.84
CA ARG A 164 6.62 12.36 7.08
C ARG A 164 6.10 11.48 8.20
N ALA A 165 4.78 11.41 8.39
CA ALA A 165 4.17 10.59 9.42
C ALA A 165 4.46 9.10 9.21
N TYR A 166 4.26 8.58 7.99
CA TYR A 166 4.55 7.19 7.68
C TYR A 166 6.03 6.84 7.90
N MET A 167 6.94 7.70 7.41
CA MET A 167 8.38 7.44 7.46
C MET A 167 8.96 7.45 8.88
N LYS A 168 8.30 8.08 9.87
CA LYS A 168 8.77 8.06 11.28
C LYS A 168 8.91 6.64 11.84
N ASN A 169 8.03 5.72 11.44
CA ASN A 169 7.98 4.35 11.96
C ASN A 169 8.04 3.30 10.84
N ALA A 170 8.43 3.70 9.63
CA ALA A 170 8.68 2.77 8.53
C ALA A 170 9.88 1.85 8.85
N PRO A 171 9.91 0.61 8.31
CA PRO A 171 11.08 -0.24 8.42
C PRO A 171 12.36 0.47 7.95
N LYS A 172 13.48 0.21 8.59
CA LYS A 172 14.76 0.90 8.31
C LYS A 172 15.23 0.73 6.85
N GLN A 173 14.89 -0.39 6.22
CA GLN A 173 15.18 -0.69 4.81
C GLN A 173 14.20 -0.02 3.84
N THR A 174 13.32 0.87 4.29
CA THR A 174 12.37 1.56 3.42
C THR A 174 13.05 2.63 2.58
N TRP A 175 12.92 2.51 1.28
CA TRP A 175 13.33 3.52 0.31
C TRP A 175 12.13 4.42 -0.01
N LEU A 176 12.30 5.73 0.13
CA LEU A 176 11.29 6.71 -0.27
C LEU A 176 11.64 7.27 -1.65
N ILE A 177 10.74 7.10 -2.61
CA ILE A 177 10.78 7.78 -3.90
C ILE A 177 9.73 8.87 -3.86
N THR A 178 10.17 10.12 -3.97
CA THR A 178 9.30 11.31 -3.89
C THR A 178 9.73 12.38 -4.87
N ASP A 179 8.90 13.40 -5.07
CA ASP A 179 9.23 14.56 -5.90
C ASP A 179 9.79 15.73 -5.06
N GLU A 180 10.38 16.69 -5.76
CA GLU A 180 10.98 17.89 -5.16
C GLU A 180 9.96 18.69 -4.34
N ALA A 181 8.72 18.80 -4.80
CA ALA A 181 7.69 19.58 -4.12
C ALA A 181 7.32 18.98 -2.77
N ALA A 182 7.22 17.65 -2.69
CA ALA A 182 7.00 16.94 -1.43
C ALA A 182 8.24 16.99 -0.55
N ALA A 183 9.44 16.77 -1.09
CA ALA A 183 10.70 16.81 -0.35
C ALA A 183 10.91 18.18 0.31
N ASN A 184 10.77 19.26 -0.44
CA ASN A 184 10.89 20.62 0.08
C ASN A 184 9.88 20.91 1.19
N GLU A 185 8.64 20.41 1.07
CA GLU A 185 7.62 20.61 2.09
C GLU A 185 7.89 19.77 3.36
N ILE A 186 8.44 18.55 3.22
CA ILE A 186 8.83 17.70 4.34
C ILE A 186 9.97 18.34 5.15
N LEU A 187 10.94 18.97 4.47
CA LEU A 187 12.12 19.57 5.09
C LEU A 187 11.86 20.93 5.74
N LYS A 188 10.71 21.57 5.48
CA LYS A 188 10.35 22.82 6.16
C LYS A 188 10.29 22.63 7.67
N GLY A 189 11.12 23.42 8.39
CA GLY A 189 11.19 23.38 9.85
C GLY A 189 12.04 22.23 10.43
N VAL A 190 12.79 21.52 9.59
CA VAL A 190 13.85 20.61 10.02
C VAL A 190 15.15 21.40 9.98
N THR A 191 15.74 21.66 11.14
CA THR A 191 17.13 22.16 11.22
C THR A 191 18.04 20.94 10.95
N LEU A 192 18.85 21.01 9.89
CA LEU A 192 19.88 20.02 9.56
C LEU A 192 21.07 20.16 10.48
#